data_e60661c9c4dfcb2b6d0c717f117f1c04
#
_entry.id   e60661c9c4dfcb2b6d0c717f117f1c04
#
_cell.length_a   1.000
_cell.length_b   1.000
_cell.length_c   1.000
_cell.angle_alpha   90.00
_cell.angle_beta   90.00
_cell.angle_gamma   90.00
#
_symmetry.space_group_name_H-M   'P 1'
#
loop_
_entity.id
_entity.type
_entity.pdbx_description
1 polymer ?
#
loop_
_entity_poly.entity_id
_entity_poly.type
_entity_poly.pdbx_seq_one_letter_code
_entity_poly.pdbx_strand_id
1 'polypeptide(L)'
;LEGLIQEAYPDFAEVLRRFGSPPIRSTATLAGNIANGSPIGDSMPCLMALGATLVLRRGDKTRSVALDQFYTGQKQNVLQAGEFIEAIELPKPVAGQVFRAHKVSKRFEQDISATCAAISYSLKGGKLSGVKLAYNGLAPAPCRAPKLEAVLEGQAPADVKAADLDAAIAASFTARDGLRATWAYRSLVARNLVLEFIEEQKEVA
;
A
#
# COMPACT_ATOMS: atom_id res chain seq x y z
N LEU A 1 -9.96 10.30 12.57
CA LEU A 1 -9.18 9.97 11.38
C LEU A 1 -10.01 9.18 10.35
N GLU A 2 -10.70 8.10 10.76
CA GLU A 2 -11.49 7.25 9.86
C GLU A 2 -12.49 8.04 9.02
N GLY A 3 -13.25 8.97 9.60
CA GLY A 3 -14.22 9.79 8.86
C GLY A 3 -13.58 10.66 7.77
N LEU A 4 -12.44 11.28 8.04
CA LEU A 4 -11.70 12.07 7.05
C LEU A 4 -11.17 11.21 5.89
N ILE A 5 -10.69 10.01 6.22
CA ILE A 5 -10.20 9.05 5.22
C ILE A 5 -11.37 8.47 4.42
N GLN A 6 -12.51 8.18 5.06
CA GLN A 6 -13.70 7.62 4.40
C GLN A 6 -14.22 8.53 3.29
N GLU A 7 -14.20 9.83 3.50
CA GLU A 7 -14.67 10.80 2.50
C GLU A 7 -13.71 10.87 1.29
N ALA A 8 -12.40 10.84 1.54
CA ALA A 8 -11.40 11.01 0.49
C ALA A 8 -11.00 9.69 -0.19
N TYR A 9 -10.91 8.59 0.56
CA TYR A 9 -10.37 7.29 0.15
C TYR A 9 -11.12 6.14 0.83
N PRO A 10 -12.33 5.76 0.36
CA PRO A 10 -13.20 4.78 1.00
C PRO A 10 -12.52 3.42 1.24
N ASP A 11 -11.76 2.91 0.26
CA ASP A 11 -11.05 1.63 0.38
C ASP A 11 -9.98 1.67 1.48
N PHE A 12 -9.30 2.82 1.65
CA PHE A 12 -8.35 2.97 2.76
C PHE A 12 -9.07 2.96 4.12
N ALA A 13 -10.22 3.60 4.21
CA ALA A 13 -11.03 3.56 5.43
C ALA A 13 -11.49 2.14 5.76
N GLU A 14 -11.85 1.32 4.75
CA GLU A 14 -12.18 -0.09 4.95
C GLU A 14 -10.98 -0.89 5.45
N VAL A 15 -9.78 -0.68 4.91
CA VAL A 15 -8.55 -1.29 5.41
C VAL A 15 -8.30 -0.92 6.87
N LEU A 16 -8.51 0.35 7.26
CA LEU A 16 -8.38 0.82 8.65
C LEU A 16 -9.45 0.21 9.56
N ARG A 17 -10.68 0.06 9.09
CA ARG A 17 -11.78 -0.56 9.85
C ARG A 17 -11.48 -2.01 10.18
N ARG A 18 -10.83 -2.72 9.27
CA ARG A 18 -10.37 -4.12 9.44
C ARG A 18 -9.01 -4.24 10.16
N PHE A 19 -8.42 -3.13 10.60
CA PHE A 19 -7.17 -3.12 11.36
C PHE A 19 -7.43 -3.43 12.83
N GLY A 20 -6.93 -4.59 13.30
CA GLY A 20 -7.09 -5.00 14.70
C GLY A 20 -8.54 -5.02 15.18
N SER A 21 -8.71 -4.90 16.49
CA SER A 21 -10.02 -4.78 17.15
C SER A 21 -10.33 -3.32 17.51
N PRO A 22 -11.59 -2.96 17.82
CA PRO A 22 -11.92 -1.62 18.30
C PRO A 22 -11.07 -1.14 19.49
N PRO A 23 -10.82 -1.95 20.54
CA PRO A 23 -9.93 -1.55 21.65
C PRO A 23 -8.50 -1.25 21.18
N ILE A 24 -7.97 -2.01 20.22
CA ILE A 24 -6.64 -1.76 19.65
C ILE A 24 -6.64 -0.44 18.88
N ARG A 25 -7.63 -0.19 18.02
CA ARG A 25 -7.72 1.06 17.26
C ARG A 25 -7.91 2.30 18.13
N SER A 26 -8.56 2.16 19.29
CA SER A 26 -8.78 3.29 20.21
C SER A 26 -7.49 3.80 20.86
N THR A 27 -6.46 2.96 20.97
CA THR A 27 -5.17 3.29 21.61
C THR A 27 -4.01 3.38 20.60
N ALA A 28 -4.15 2.76 19.43
CA ALA A 28 -3.11 2.79 18.39
C ALA A 28 -3.05 4.14 17.69
N THR A 29 -1.85 4.48 17.21
CA THR A 29 -1.64 5.62 16.31
C THR A 29 -1.17 5.16 14.94
N LEU A 30 -1.54 5.91 13.89
CA LEU A 30 -1.04 5.63 12.55
C LEU A 30 0.48 5.79 12.47
N ALA A 31 1.02 6.82 13.13
CA ALA A 31 2.46 7.05 13.24
C ALA A 31 3.19 5.87 13.92
N GLY A 32 2.61 5.33 14.99
CA GLY A 32 3.14 4.14 15.68
C GLY A 32 3.11 2.88 14.79
N ASN A 33 2.07 2.69 14.00
CA ASN A 33 2.00 1.59 13.03
C ASN A 33 3.10 1.71 11.96
N ILE A 34 3.32 2.92 11.42
CA ILE A 34 4.40 3.20 10.46
C ILE A 34 5.76 2.97 11.10
N ALA A 35 6.03 3.57 12.27
CA ALA A 35 7.33 3.47 12.93
C ALA A 35 7.71 2.02 13.30
N ASN A 36 6.72 1.19 13.65
CA ASN A 36 6.91 -0.24 13.91
C ASN A 36 7.39 -1.03 12.68
N GLY A 37 7.04 -0.61 11.47
CA GLY A 37 7.52 -1.21 10.21
C GLY A 37 7.20 -2.69 10.06
N SER A 38 6.01 -3.13 10.49
CA SER A 38 5.60 -4.52 10.33
C SER A 38 5.55 -4.91 8.85
N PRO A 39 6.15 -6.06 8.44
CA PRO A 39 6.07 -6.56 7.06
C PRO A 39 4.63 -6.78 6.55
N ILE A 40 3.68 -6.85 7.47
CA ILE A 40 2.26 -7.08 7.20
C ILE A 40 1.38 -5.93 7.73
N GLY A 41 1.94 -4.75 7.91
CA GLY A 41 1.19 -3.56 8.31
C GLY A 41 0.33 -3.05 7.16
N ASP A 42 -0.97 -2.95 7.37
CA ASP A 42 -1.95 -2.73 6.30
C ASP A 42 -2.07 -1.26 5.87
N SER A 43 -1.76 -0.30 6.75
CA SER A 43 -1.88 1.12 6.43
C SER A 43 -0.81 1.61 5.45
N MET A 44 0.39 1.00 5.47
CA MET A 44 1.53 1.47 4.67
C MET A 44 1.35 1.31 3.17
N PRO A 45 0.82 0.21 2.62
CA PRO A 45 0.52 0.14 1.18
C PRO A 45 -0.39 1.26 0.71
N CYS A 46 -1.47 1.57 1.46
CA CYS A 46 -2.39 2.66 1.12
C CYS A 46 -1.67 4.02 1.11
N LEU A 47 -0.92 4.31 2.16
CA LEU A 47 -0.18 5.56 2.28
C LEU A 47 0.92 5.71 1.20
N MET A 48 1.63 4.63 0.86
CA MET A 48 2.64 4.63 -0.20
C MET A 48 2.04 4.83 -1.59
N ALA A 49 0.94 4.15 -1.90
CA ALA A 49 0.23 4.31 -3.18
C ALA A 49 -0.32 5.73 -3.34
N LEU A 50 -0.72 6.38 -2.23
CA LEU A 50 -1.15 7.77 -2.22
C LEU A 50 0.01 8.78 -2.20
N GLY A 51 1.25 8.33 -2.01
CA GLY A 51 2.42 9.20 -1.99
C GLY A 51 2.55 10.03 -0.72
N ALA A 52 2.23 9.43 0.43
CA ALA A 52 2.34 10.08 1.74
C ALA A 52 3.77 10.49 2.07
N THR A 53 3.90 11.63 2.75
CA THR A 53 5.17 12.16 3.29
C THR A 53 5.09 12.17 4.81
N LEU A 54 6.17 11.77 5.47
CA LEU A 54 6.31 11.81 6.92
C LEU A 54 7.07 13.08 7.32
N VAL A 55 6.53 13.82 8.31
CA VAL A 55 7.26 14.89 8.99
C VAL A 55 7.88 14.30 10.25
N LEU A 56 9.20 14.27 10.29
CA LEU A 56 9.99 13.78 11.41
C LEU A 56 10.49 14.97 12.24
N ARG A 57 10.36 14.89 13.56
CA ARG A 57 10.76 15.95 14.48
C ARG A 57 11.77 15.46 15.50
N ARG A 58 12.75 16.32 15.82
CA ARG A 58 13.65 16.20 16.98
C ARG A 58 13.88 17.58 17.60
N GLY A 59 13.31 17.83 18.78
CA GLY A 59 13.29 19.16 19.39
C GLY A 59 12.59 20.15 18.46
N ASP A 60 13.25 21.26 18.12
CA ASP A 60 12.73 22.31 17.24
C ASP A 60 12.99 22.05 15.74
N LYS A 61 13.70 20.96 15.41
CA LYS A 61 14.05 20.64 14.01
C LYS A 61 13.07 19.64 13.42
N THR A 62 12.65 19.90 12.18
CA THR A 62 11.83 18.98 11.39
C THR A 62 12.51 18.67 10.06
N ARG A 63 12.21 17.49 9.51
CA ARG A 63 12.53 17.10 8.13
C ARG A 63 11.43 16.23 7.55
N SER A 64 11.25 16.29 6.25
CA SER A 64 10.27 15.47 5.54
C SER A 64 10.94 14.28 4.84
N VAL A 65 10.27 13.12 4.85
CA VAL A 65 10.71 11.90 4.17
C VAL A 65 9.50 11.26 3.48
N ALA A 66 9.63 10.94 2.20
CA ALA A 66 8.60 10.16 1.51
C ALA A 66 8.47 8.77 2.16
N LEU A 67 7.24 8.29 2.37
CA LEU A 67 7.03 7.03 3.10
C LEU A 67 7.66 5.83 2.39
N ASP A 68 7.72 5.82 1.06
CA ASP A 68 8.36 4.77 0.28
C ASP A 68 9.90 4.73 0.43
N GLN A 69 10.50 5.78 1.00
CA GLN A 69 11.92 5.86 1.34
C GLN A 69 12.20 5.71 2.84
N PHE A 70 11.15 5.50 3.64
CA PHE A 70 11.28 5.46 5.09
C PHE A 70 11.90 4.16 5.61
N TYR A 71 11.59 3.00 4.99
CA TYR A 71 12.08 1.70 5.43
C TYR A 71 13.40 1.34 4.74
N THR A 72 14.40 0.94 5.53
CA THR A 72 15.72 0.48 5.07
C THR A 72 15.88 -1.04 5.17
N GLY A 73 14.93 -1.74 5.81
CA GLY A 73 14.93 -3.17 6.00
C GLY A 73 13.82 -3.64 6.91
N GLN A 74 13.85 -4.91 7.29
CA GLN A 74 12.85 -5.47 8.20
C GLN A 74 12.92 -4.79 9.57
N LYS A 75 11.85 -4.07 9.95
CA LYS A 75 11.77 -3.27 11.18
C LYS A 75 12.90 -2.25 11.32
N GLN A 76 13.47 -1.83 10.20
CA GLN A 76 14.49 -0.79 10.14
C GLN A 76 13.97 0.40 9.35
N ASN A 77 14.27 1.59 9.80
CA ASN A 77 13.82 2.83 9.19
C ASN A 77 14.87 3.95 9.35
N VAL A 78 14.62 5.10 8.73
CA VAL A 78 15.54 6.23 8.69
C VAL A 78 15.45 7.17 9.89
N LEU A 79 14.67 6.84 10.94
CA LEU A 79 14.60 7.63 12.16
C LEU A 79 15.97 7.70 12.83
N GLN A 80 16.39 8.89 13.18
CA GLN A 80 17.58 9.14 13.99
C GLN A 80 17.23 9.09 15.49
N ALA A 81 18.23 8.91 16.33
CA ALA A 81 18.03 8.92 17.78
C ALA A 81 17.32 10.20 18.23
N GLY A 82 16.20 10.06 18.94
CA GLY A 82 15.37 11.16 19.42
C GLY A 82 14.40 11.75 18.39
N GLU A 83 14.36 11.23 17.15
CA GLU A 83 13.30 11.59 16.20
C GLU A 83 12.02 10.80 16.43
N PHE A 84 10.89 11.42 16.11
CA PHE A 84 9.58 10.77 16.04
C PHE A 84 8.78 11.28 14.84
N ILE A 85 7.79 10.52 14.41
CA ILE A 85 6.86 10.93 13.36
C ILE A 85 5.85 11.90 13.98
N GLU A 86 5.97 13.17 13.64
CA GLU A 86 5.07 14.23 14.12
C GLU A 86 3.78 14.28 13.32
N ALA A 87 3.90 14.18 11.98
CA ALA A 87 2.76 14.25 11.09
C ALA A 87 2.92 13.31 9.88
N ILE A 88 1.80 12.95 9.30
CA ILE A 88 1.69 12.22 8.04
C ILE A 88 0.91 13.13 7.10
N GLU A 89 1.59 13.61 6.08
CA GLU A 89 0.99 14.44 5.03
C GLU A 89 0.48 13.53 3.92
N LEU A 90 -0.82 13.57 3.69
CA LEU A 90 -1.47 12.82 2.63
C LEU A 90 -1.95 13.80 1.56
N PRO A 91 -1.55 13.64 0.29
CA PRO A 91 -2.07 14.45 -0.80
C PRO A 91 -3.60 14.39 -0.84
N LYS A 92 -4.24 15.51 -1.17
CA LYS A 92 -5.68 15.52 -1.43
C LYS A 92 -5.97 14.78 -2.74
N PRO A 93 -7.16 14.12 -2.86
CA PRO A 93 -7.57 13.51 -4.11
C PRO A 93 -7.52 14.52 -5.26
N VAL A 94 -7.03 14.08 -6.42
CA VAL A 94 -7.04 14.86 -7.67
C VAL A 94 -8.14 14.34 -8.58
N ALA A 95 -8.74 15.23 -9.37
CA ALA A 95 -9.76 14.84 -10.33
C ALA A 95 -9.23 13.77 -11.29
N GLY A 96 -10.01 12.71 -11.49
CA GLY A 96 -9.62 11.56 -12.34
C GLY A 96 -8.61 10.60 -11.71
N GLN A 97 -8.21 10.82 -10.45
CA GLN A 97 -7.42 9.84 -9.72
C GLN A 97 -8.31 8.67 -9.26
N VAL A 98 -7.87 7.47 -9.59
CA VAL A 98 -8.41 6.22 -9.05
C VAL A 98 -7.50 5.76 -7.91
N PHE A 99 -8.08 5.40 -6.77
CA PHE A 99 -7.40 4.73 -5.68
C PHE A 99 -8.19 3.49 -5.28
N ARG A 100 -7.50 2.36 -5.21
CA ARG A 100 -8.06 1.09 -4.75
C ARG A 100 -7.14 0.44 -3.74
N ALA A 101 -7.73 -0.23 -2.75
CA ALA A 101 -6.97 -0.99 -1.76
C ALA A 101 -7.79 -2.18 -1.25
N HIS A 102 -7.11 -3.31 -1.08
CA HIS A 102 -7.73 -4.51 -0.55
C HIS A 102 -6.80 -5.27 0.39
N LYS A 103 -7.36 -5.69 1.52
CA LYS A 103 -6.71 -6.55 2.52
C LYS A 103 -7.21 -7.99 2.37
N VAL A 104 -6.32 -8.92 2.10
CA VAL A 104 -6.62 -10.35 2.04
C VAL A 104 -6.13 -11.05 3.30
N SER A 105 -7.03 -11.70 4.02
CA SER A 105 -6.78 -12.43 5.25
C SER A 105 -7.71 -13.66 5.35
N LYS A 106 -7.40 -14.61 6.24
CA LYS A 106 -8.22 -15.83 6.41
C LYS A 106 -9.59 -15.54 7.03
N ARG A 107 -9.66 -14.57 7.95
CA ARG A 107 -10.89 -14.08 8.56
C ARG A 107 -11.14 -12.65 8.13
N PHE A 108 -12.39 -12.23 8.10
CA PHE A 108 -12.74 -10.87 7.72
C PHE A 108 -12.22 -9.84 8.73
N GLU A 109 -12.46 -10.07 10.01
CA GLU A 109 -12.07 -9.16 11.09
C GLU A 109 -10.93 -9.73 11.95
N GLN A 110 -10.19 -8.82 12.58
CA GLN A 110 -9.16 -9.11 13.59
C GLN A 110 -8.14 -10.14 13.14
N ASP A 111 -7.81 -10.14 11.87
CA ASP A 111 -6.84 -11.08 11.31
C ASP A 111 -5.68 -10.37 10.62
N ILE A 112 -4.54 -11.05 10.64
CA ILE A 112 -3.32 -10.58 10.01
C ILE A 112 -3.39 -10.88 8.51
N SER A 113 -3.03 -9.91 7.69
CA SER A 113 -3.03 -10.06 6.24
C SER A 113 -2.11 -11.18 5.76
N ALA A 114 -2.58 -11.96 4.80
CA ALA A 114 -1.69 -12.72 3.92
C ALA A 114 -0.92 -11.74 3.02
N THR A 115 -1.66 -10.77 2.45
CA THR A 115 -1.15 -9.59 1.74
C THR A 115 -2.21 -8.48 1.76
N CYS A 116 -1.77 -7.24 1.68
CA CYS A 116 -2.60 -6.07 1.38
C CYS A 116 -1.96 -5.35 0.20
N ALA A 117 -2.77 -4.96 -0.78
CA ALA A 117 -2.36 -4.20 -1.95
C ALA A 117 -3.08 -2.86 -1.98
N ALA A 118 -2.41 -1.84 -2.48
CA ALA A 118 -3.03 -0.56 -2.80
C ALA A 118 -2.43 0.01 -4.08
N ILE A 119 -3.27 0.55 -4.94
CA ILE A 119 -2.89 1.17 -6.20
C ILE A 119 -3.51 2.57 -6.32
N SER A 120 -2.78 3.48 -6.92
CA SER A 120 -3.26 4.79 -7.37
C SER A 120 -2.81 5.03 -8.79
N TYR A 121 -3.70 5.52 -9.64
CA TYR A 121 -3.43 5.87 -11.03
C TYR A 121 -4.47 6.86 -11.55
N SER A 122 -4.28 7.36 -12.78
CA SER A 122 -5.28 8.07 -13.57
C SER A 122 -5.41 7.42 -14.94
N LEU A 123 -6.53 7.61 -15.64
CA LEU A 123 -6.66 7.24 -17.04
C LEU A 123 -6.43 8.48 -17.92
N LYS A 124 -5.43 8.41 -18.79
CA LYS A 124 -5.15 9.42 -19.79
C LYS A 124 -5.26 8.80 -21.19
N GLY A 125 -6.29 9.22 -21.94
CA GLY A 125 -6.57 8.61 -23.26
C GLY A 125 -6.84 7.11 -23.16
N GLY A 126 -7.53 6.64 -22.12
CA GLY A 126 -7.83 5.22 -21.89
C GLY A 126 -6.63 4.38 -21.40
N LYS A 127 -5.49 5.01 -21.10
CA LYS A 127 -4.27 4.34 -20.63
C LYS A 127 -3.96 4.70 -19.18
N LEU A 128 -3.43 3.74 -18.43
CA LEU A 128 -2.97 3.91 -17.06
C LEU A 128 -1.80 4.90 -17.01
N SER A 129 -1.84 5.87 -16.12
CA SER A 129 -0.83 6.91 -15.99
C SER A 129 -0.60 7.32 -14.54
N GLY A 130 0.66 7.52 -14.17
CA GLY A 130 1.07 7.88 -12.82
C GLY A 130 0.83 6.76 -11.82
N VAL A 131 1.02 5.51 -12.25
CA VAL A 131 0.75 4.32 -11.45
C VAL A 131 1.67 4.26 -10.23
N LYS A 132 1.07 4.11 -9.06
CA LYS A 132 1.76 3.79 -7.80
C LYS A 132 1.11 2.56 -7.20
N LEU A 133 1.87 1.51 -6.99
CA LEU A 133 1.41 0.23 -6.48
C LEU A 133 2.28 -0.21 -5.32
N ALA A 134 1.67 -0.52 -4.19
CA ALA A 134 2.38 -0.93 -3.00
C ALA A 134 1.73 -2.17 -2.36
N TYR A 135 2.58 -2.96 -1.69
CA TYR A 135 2.18 -4.19 -1.01
C TYR A 135 2.74 -4.28 0.40
N ASN A 136 2.03 -5.03 1.24
CA ASN A 136 2.62 -5.73 2.37
C ASN A 136 2.67 -7.24 2.11
N GLY A 137 3.41 -7.98 2.93
CA GLY A 137 3.42 -9.45 2.90
C GLY A 137 4.28 -10.08 1.79
N LEU A 138 4.81 -9.32 0.85
CA LEU A 138 5.66 -9.80 -0.25
C LEU A 138 7.16 -9.55 -0.01
N ALA A 139 7.50 -8.60 0.87
CA ALA A 139 8.87 -8.18 1.16
C ALA A 139 9.11 -8.10 2.68
N PRO A 140 10.36 -7.93 3.15
CA PRO A 140 10.69 -7.76 4.56
C PRO A 140 10.08 -6.51 5.22
N ALA A 141 9.67 -5.52 4.42
CA ALA A 141 8.91 -4.34 4.84
C ALA A 141 7.85 -4.03 3.78
N PRO A 142 6.77 -3.30 4.13
CA PRO A 142 5.86 -2.77 3.11
C PRO A 142 6.64 -1.91 2.13
N CYS A 143 6.36 -2.05 0.84
CA CYS A 143 7.10 -1.34 -0.19
C CYS A 143 6.28 -1.15 -1.47
N ARG A 144 6.71 -0.20 -2.29
CA ARG A 144 6.23 -0.05 -3.65
C ARG A 144 6.77 -1.16 -4.56
N ALA A 145 6.10 -1.35 -5.69
CA ALA A 145 6.43 -2.37 -6.69
C ALA A 145 6.77 -1.73 -8.05
N PRO A 146 7.91 -1.01 -8.19
CA PRO A 146 8.21 -0.20 -9.36
C PRO A 146 8.28 -1.00 -10.68
N LYS A 147 8.62 -2.28 -10.64
CA LYS A 147 8.61 -3.12 -11.85
C LYS A 147 7.20 -3.45 -12.32
N LEU A 148 6.25 -3.63 -11.39
CA LEU A 148 4.85 -3.79 -11.74
C LEU A 148 4.26 -2.46 -12.23
N GLU A 149 4.61 -1.35 -11.58
CA GLU A 149 4.19 -0.02 -12.02
C GLU A 149 4.63 0.25 -13.46
N ALA A 150 5.87 -0.11 -13.81
CA ALA A 150 6.40 0.04 -15.17
C ALA A 150 5.68 -0.85 -16.22
N VAL A 151 5.19 -2.03 -15.82
CA VAL A 151 4.37 -2.89 -16.68
C VAL A 151 3.00 -2.25 -16.94
N LEU A 152 2.44 -1.57 -15.96
CA LEU A 152 1.11 -0.96 -16.03
C LEU A 152 1.11 0.40 -16.72
N GLU A 153 2.17 1.20 -16.53
CA GLU A 153 2.25 2.57 -17.05
C GLU A 153 2.11 2.61 -18.57
N GLY A 154 1.17 3.42 -19.05
CA GLY A 154 0.91 3.59 -20.48
C GLY A 154 0.12 2.47 -21.15
N GLN A 155 -0.26 1.40 -20.44
CA GLN A 155 -1.11 0.32 -20.96
C GLN A 155 -2.58 0.69 -20.83
N ALA A 156 -3.40 0.24 -21.78
CA ALA A 156 -4.84 0.21 -21.54
C ALA A 156 -5.17 -0.95 -20.56
N PRO A 157 -6.13 -0.80 -19.63
CA PRO A 157 -6.50 -1.87 -18.69
C PRO A 157 -6.79 -3.22 -19.35
N ALA A 158 -7.37 -3.20 -20.57
CA ALA A 158 -7.70 -4.40 -21.32
C ALA A 158 -6.48 -5.14 -21.90
N ASP A 159 -5.34 -4.45 -22.05
CA ASP A 159 -4.13 -5.00 -22.64
C ASP A 159 -3.17 -5.59 -21.61
N VAL A 160 -3.42 -5.37 -20.31
CA VAL A 160 -2.59 -5.88 -19.22
C VAL A 160 -2.75 -7.41 -19.12
N LYS A 161 -1.63 -8.12 -19.25
CA LYS A 161 -1.62 -9.60 -19.20
C LYS A 161 -1.16 -10.10 -17.84
N ALA A 162 -1.85 -11.12 -17.33
CA ALA A 162 -1.48 -11.78 -16.08
C ALA A 162 -0.03 -12.28 -16.08
N ALA A 163 0.45 -12.80 -17.22
CA ALA A 163 1.84 -13.32 -17.34
C ALA A 163 2.90 -12.22 -17.15
N ASP A 164 2.64 -10.99 -17.61
CA ASP A 164 3.58 -9.87 -17.46
C ASP A 164 3.64 -9.42 -16.00
N LEU A 165 2.50 -9.45 -15.29
CA LEU A 165 2.44 -9.17 -13.85
C LEU A 165 3.16 -10.27 -13.04
N ASP A 166 2.96 -11.56 -13.38
CA ASP A 166 3.65 -12.67 -12.72
C ASP A 166 5.17 -12.54 -12.89
N ALA A 167 5.66 -12.22 -14.08
CA ALA A 167 7.08 -11.99 -14.35
C ALA A 167 7.62 -10.79 -13.54
N ALA A 168 6.86 -9.69 -13.47
CA ALA A 168 7.24 -8.50 -12.70
C ALA A 168 7.25 -8.77 -11.19
N ILE A 169 6.32 -9.57 -10.65
CA ILE A 169 6.30 -10.02 -9.24
C ILE A 169 7.53 -10.85 -8.95
N ALA A 170 7.83 -11.86 -9.77
CA ALA A 170 9.01 -12.70 -9.61
C ALA A 170 10.31 -11.90 -9.66
N ALA A 171 10.37 -10.86 -10.50
CA ALA A 171 11.52 -9.98 -10.60
C ALA A 171 11.64 -8.96 -9.46
N SER A 172 10.54 -8.64 -8.77
CA SER A 172 10.49 -7.61 -7.71
C SER A 172 10.74 -8.16 -6.33
N PHE A 173 10.30 -9.39 -6.07
CA PHE A 173 10.26 -9.96 -4.73
C PHE A 173 10.95 -11.30 -4.66
N THR A 174 11.61 -11.57 -3.52
CA THR A 174 12.21 -12.87 -3.26
C THR A 174 11.15 -13.82 -2.71
N ALA A 175 11.00 -14.98 -3.37
CA ALA A 175 10.06 -16.01 -2.95
C ALA A 175 10.35 -16.48 -1.51
N ARG A 176 9.35 -16.36 -0.63
CA ARG A 176 9.46 -16.78 0.77
C ARG A 176 8.12 -17.22 1.32
N ASP A 177 8.04 -18.45 1.75
CA ASP A 177 6.90 -18.95 2.50
C ASP A 177 6.84 -18.34 3.91
N GLY A 178 5.65 -18.17 4.41
CA GLY A 178 5.40 -17.65 5.74
C GLY A 178 4.34 -18.45 6.49
N LEU A 179 4.23 -18.23 7.79
CA LEU A 179 3.26 -18.92 8.66
C LEU A 179 1.80 -18.75 8.23
N ARG A 180 1.48 -17.67 7.51
CA ARG A 180 0.09 -17.33 7.16
C ARG A 180 -0.31 -17.77 5.76
N ALA A 181 0.65 -17.75 4.84
CA ALA A 181 0.42 -18.12 3.45
C ALA A 181 1.74 -18.50 2.79
N THR A 182 1.66 -19.37 1.79
CA THR A 182 2.79 -19.72 0.91
C THR A 182 3.10 -18.53 -0.03
N TRP A 183 4.30 -18.51 -0.59
CA TRP A 183 4.66 -17.56 -1.64
C TRP A 183 3.75 -17.69 -2.86
N ALA A 184 3.47 -18.92 -3.31
CA ALA A 184 2.59 -19.18 -4.45
C ALA A 184 1.19 -18.55 -4.27
N TYR A 185 0.62 -18.64 -3.06
CA TYR A 185 -0.65 -18.00 -2.76
C TYR A 185 -0.54 -16.48 -2.78
N ARG A 186 0.49 -15.91 -2.12
CA ARG A 186 0.65 -14.45 -2.04
C ARG A 186 0.90 -13.80 -3.39
N SER A 187 1.74 -14.41 -4.23
CA SER A 187 2.04 -13.91 -5.57
C SER A 187 0.81 -13.97 -6.47
N LEU A 188 0.05 -15.07 -6.40
CA LEU A 188 -1.21 -15.21 -7.12
C LEU A 188 -2.22 -14.13 -6.70
N VAL A 189 -2.40 -13.91 -5.39
CA VAL A 189 -3.29 -12.89 -4.85
C VAL A 189 -2.82 -11.49 -5.26
N ALA A 190 -1.53 -11.21 -5.14
CA ALA A 190 -0.96 -9.90 -5.51
C ALA A 190 -1.24 -9.55 -6.98
N ARG A 191 -1.07 -10.50 -7.90
CA ARG A 191 -1.43 -10.35 -9.30
C ARG A 191 -2.93 -10.11 -9.49
N ASN A 192 -3.76 -10.95 -8.88
CA ASN A 192 -5.21 -10.90 -9.06
C ASN A 192 -5.80 -9.58 -8.54
N LEU A 193 -5.29 -9.04 -7.43
CA LEU A 193 -5.71 -7.74 -6.92
C LEU A 193 -5.40 -6.61 -7.92
N VAL A 194 -4.27 -6.65 -8.61
CA VAL A 194 -3.98 -5.65 -9.67
C VAL A 194 -4.98 -5.76 -10.79
N LEU A 195 -5.27 -6.97 -11.27
CA LEU A 195 -6.25 -7.19 -12.34
C LEU A 195 -7.64 -6.70 -11.92
N GLU A 196 -8.09 -7.04 -10.72
CA GLU A 196 -9.36 -6.57 -10.14
C GLU A 196 -9.43 -5.03 -10.11
N PHE A 197 -8.39 -4.38 -9.58
CA PHE A 197 -8.34 -2.91 -9.44
C PHE A 197 -8.42 -2.16 -10.76
N ILE A 198 -7.89 -2.74 -11.85
CA ILE A 198 -7.94 -2.12 -13.18
C ILE A 198 -9.17 -2.56 -13.99
N GLU A 199 -9.77 -3.72 -13.69
CA GLU A 199 -10.99 -4.21 -14.37
C GLU A 199 -12.24 -3.40 -14.04
N GLU A 200 -12.39 -2.97 -12.80
CA GLU A 200 -13.53 -2.16 -12.36
C GLU A 200 -13.69 -0.85 -13.15
N GLN A 201 -12.63 -0.40 -13.82
CA GLN A 201 -12.69 0.80 -14.67
C GLN A 201 -13.20 0.52 -16.10
N LYS A 202 -13.33 -0.75 -16.49
CA LYS A 202 -13.89 -1.12 -17.82
C LYS A 202 -15.40 -0.90 -17.88
N GLU A 203 -16.08 -0.93 -16.72
CA GLU A 203 -17.54 -0.79 -16.64
C GLU A 203 -18.01 0.68 -16.57
N VAL A 204 -17.08 1.62 -16.36
CA VAL A 204 -17.39 3.07 -16.17
C VAL A 204 -17.04 3.91 -17.42
N ALA A 205 -16.39 3.34 -18.41
CA ALA A 205 -16.00 3.97 -19.68
C ALA A 205 -16.95 3.59 -20.82
#